data_c3237a9c7ed4e55cc9527f2b3492e5c9
#
_entry.id   c3237a9c7ed4e55cc9527f2b3492e5c9
#
_cell.length_a   1.000
_cell.length_b   1.000
_cell.length_c   1.000
_cell.angle_alpha   90.00
_cell.angle_beta   90.00
_cell.angle_gamma   90.00
#
_symmetry.space_group_name_H-M   'P 1'
#
loop_
_entity.id
_entity.type
_entity.pdbx_description
1 polymer ?
#
loop_
_entity_poly.entity_id
_entity_poly.type
_entity_poly.pdbx_seq_one_letter_code
_entity_poly.pdbx_strand_id
1 'polypeptide(L)'
;VVLLWGSNARETHPIFFHHVLKGIRRGARLYAIDPRHTPTAAWAEGWLPLQVGTDIPLANGVAHVILRDGLENRAFIERATSGFAAYRDHILANYPLDRVARETGVPATTIEAMARDYARADRAMIAWTLGITEHHNAVDNVLSLINLALLTGHVGRWGSGLNPLRGQNNVQGGGDMGALPHKLVGFQDVEDPVARAKFEKLWGAPIPPKAGWHLTDMFRAMERGELTSLYVIGENPAQSEADGKHATHLLEHLEHLVVQDIFLTKTAELADVVLPATASFAEAEGTVTNSERRVQRVRRAVAPPPG
;
A
#
# COMPACT_ATOMS: atom_id res chain seq x y z
N VAL A 1 10.99 -3.76 -17.82
CA VAL A 1 9.65 -4.32 -17.64
C VAL A 1 8.97 -3.61 -16.48
N VAL A 2 7.67 -3.35 -16.60
CA VAL A 2 6.85 -2.79 -15.53
C VAL A 2 5.69 -3.74 -15.27
N LEU A 3 5.53 -4.19 -14.03
CA LEU A 3 4.37 -4.93 -13.59
C LEU A 3 3.47 -3.99 -12.78
N LEU A 4 2.25 -3.73 -13.23
CA LEU A 4 1.22 -3.02 -12.48
C LEU A 4 0.24 -4.05 -11.93
N TRP A 5 0.30 -4.28 -10.61
CA TRP A 5 -0.44 -5.32 -9.93
C TRP A 5 -1.51 -4.73 -9.03
N GLY A 6 -2.77 -5.04 -9.30
CA GLY A 6 -3.90 -4.46 -8.57
C GLY A 6 -3.91 -2.93 -8.61
N SER A 7 -3.59 -2.35 -9.79
CA SER A 7 -3.39 -0.92 -9.93
C SER A 7 -3.90 -0.38 -11.27
N ASN A 8 -4.93 0.47 -11.21
CA ASN A 8 -5.38 1.24 -12.37
C ASN A 8 -4.68 2.60 -12.44
N ALA A 9 -3.36 2.58 -12.53
CA ALA A 9 -2.51 3.76 -12.43
C ALA A 9 -2.82 4.85 -13.48
N ARG A 10 -3.40 4.50 -14.62
CA ARG A 10 -3.81 5.49 -15.62
C ARG A 10 -4.86 6.46 -15.08
N GLU A 11 -5.76 6.00 -14.24
CA GLU A 11 -6.80 6.82 -13.63
C GLU A 11 -6.38 7.39 -12.28
N THR A 12 -5.72 6.58 -11.44
CA THR A 12 -5.41 6.97 -10.06
C THR A 12 -4.09 7.71 -9.91
N HIS A 13 -3.12 7.48 -10.80
CA HIS A 13 -1.76 8.04 -10.76
C HIS A 13 -1.33 8.53 -12.15
N PRO A 14 -2.04 9.49 -12.76
CA PRO A 14 -1.84 9.85 -14.17
C PRO A 14 -0.44 10.36 -14.47
N ILE A 15 0.18 11.11 -13.57
CA ILE A 15 1.55 11.62 -13.76
C ILE A 15 2.57 10.47 -13.80
N PHE A 16 2.46 9.51 -12.87
CA PHE A 16 3.28 8.30 -12.90
C PHE A 16 3.03 7.52 -14.20
N PHE A 17 1.78 7.35 -14.59
CA PHE A 17 1.44 6.61 -15.80
C PHE A 17 1.95 7.28 -17.09
N HIS A 18 2.05 8.61 -17.13
CA HIS A 18 2.71 9.31 -18.25
C HIS A 18 4.19 8.90 -18.40
N HIS A 19 4.89 8.65 -17.29
CA HIS A 19 6.27 8.11 -17.34
C HIS A 19 6.29 6.66 -17.80
N VAL A 20 5.32 5.85 -17.42
CA VAL A 20 5.16 4.48 -17.94
C VAL A 20 4.95 4.51 -19.46
N LEU A 21 4.06 5.38 -19.98
CA LEU A 21 3.85 5.55 -21.42
C LEU A 21 5.12 5.99 -22.17
N LYS A 22 5.92 6.88 -21.58
CA LYS A 22 7.23 7.24 -22.16
C LYS A 22 8.17 6.03 -22.20
N GLY A 23 8.11 5.17 -21.19
CA GLY A 23 8.86 3.90 -21.15
C GLY A 23 8.41 2.95 -22.26
N ILE A 24 7.11 2.74 -22.41
CA ILE A 24 6.53 1.86 -23.46
C ILE A 24 6.97 2.34 -24.85
N ARG A 25 6.91 3.63 -25.13
CA ARG A 25 7.37 4.22 -26.41
C ARG A 25 8.87 3.99 -26.68
N ARG A 26 9.65 3.67 -25.64
CA ARG A 26 11.07 3.34 -25.70
C ARG A 26 11.35 1.84 -25.61
N GLY A 27 10.34 1.00 -25.74
CA GLY A 27 10.45 -0.45 -25.73
C GLY A 27 10.29 -1.11 -24.37
N ALA A 28 9.87 -0.40 -23.32
CA ALA A 28 9.50 -1.04 -22.08
C ALA A 28 8.20 -1.85 -22.25
N ARG A 29 8.17 -3.05 -21.69
CA ARG A 29 6.99 -3.90 -21.65
C ARG A 29 6.21 -3.65 -20.38
N LEU A 30 4.89 -3.46 -20.51
CA LEU A 30 3.95 -3.32 -19.42
C LEU A 30 3.11 -4.58 -19.29
N TYR A 31 3.02 -5.13 -18.09
CA TYR A 31 2.05 -6.15 -17.71
C TYR A 31 1.07 -5.57 -16.69
N ALA A 32 -0.22 -5.79 -16.92
CA ALA A 32 -1.28 -5.40 -16.00
C ALA A 32 -1.90 -6.65 -15.38
N ILE A 33 -1.83 -6.75 -14.08
CA ILE A 33 -2.38 -7.85 -13.29
C ILE A 33 -3.58 -7.28 -12.52
N ASP A 34 -4.78 -7.53 -13.02
CA ASP A 34 -6.02 -6.95 -12.50
C ASP A 34 -7.21 -7.80 -12.99
N PRO A 35 -8.19 -8.12 -12.13
CA PRO A 35 -9.38 -8.87 -12.55
C PRO A 35 -10.21 -8.12 -13.62
N ARG A 36 -10.10 -6.78 -13.69
CA ARG A 36 -10.79 -5.95 -14.67
C ARG A 36 -9.85 -5.52 -15.79
N HIS A 37 -10.37 -5.48 -17.01
CA HIS A 37 -9.66 -4.84 -18.13
C HIS A 37 -9.75 -3.31 -18.02
N THR A 38 -8.89 -2.76 -17.16
CA THR A 38 -8.84 -1.33 -16.86
C THR A 38 -8.24 -0.50 -18.00
N PRO A 39 -8.40 0.84 -17.99
CA PRO A 39 -7.66 1.72 -18.90
C PRO A 39 -6.14 1.56 -18.84
N THR A 40 -5.59 1.08 -17.72
CA THR A 40 -4.17 0.70 -17.59
C THR A 40 -3.88 -0.57 -18.40
N ALA A 41 -4.71 -1.60 -18.26
CA ALA A 41 -4.57 -2.87 -18.97
C ALA A 41 -4.65 -2.70 -20.50
N ALA A 42 -5.42 -1.74 -20.98
CA ALA A 42 -5.51 -1.42 -22.41
C ALA A 42 -4.17 -0.99 -23.06
N TRP A 43 -3.16 -0.61 -22.26
CA TRP A 43 -1.81 -0.27 -22.71
C TRP A 43 -0.79 -1.37 -22.46
N ALA A 44 -1.19 -2.44 -21.79
CA ALA A 44 -0.30 -3.52 -21.43
C ALA A 44 -0.06 -4.46 -22.62
N GLU A 45 1.14 -4.97 -22.75
CA GLU A 45 1.48 -6.07 -23.67
C GLU A 45 0.83 -7.37 -23.22
N GLY A 46 0.71 -7.56 -21.90
CA GLY A 46 0.01 -8.70 -21.30
C GLY A 46 -0.94 -8.25 -20.18
N TRP A 47 -2.19 -8.72 -20.26
CA TRP A 47 -3.16 -8.58 -19.18
C TRP A 47 -3.44 -9.94 -18.55
N LEU A 48 -3.34 -10.01 -17.23
CA LEU A 48 -3.57 -11.20 -16.42
C LEU A 48 -4.85 -11.02 -15.59
N PRO A 49 -6.01 -11.49 -16.08
CA PRO A 49 -7.30 -11.38 -15.39
C PRO A 49 -7.45 -12.44 -14.30
N LEU A 50 -6.71 -12.28 -13.21
CA LEU A 50 -6.73 -13.23 -12.12
C LEU A 50 -8.07 -13.26 -11.38
N GLN A 51 -8.42 -14.40 -10.81
CA GLN A 51 -9.49 -14.52 -9.83
C GLN A 51 -9.15 -13.68 -8.59
N VAL A 52 -10.12 -12.92 -8.06
CA VAL A 52 -9.92 -12.10 -6.85
C VAL A 52 -9.47 -12.98 -5.68
N GLY A 53 -8.40 -12.55 -4.98
CA GLY A 53 -7.83 -13.28 -3.84
C GLY A 53 -6.79 -14.33 -4.21
N THR A 54 -6.40 -14.43 -5.49
CA THR A 54 -5.39 -15.39 -5.95
C THR A 54 -4.04 -14.75 -6.29
N ASP A 55 -3.75 -13.60 -5.70
CA ASP A 55 -2.50 -12.87 -5.95
C ASP A 55 -1.27 -13.65 -5.50
N ILE A 56 -1.31 -14.26 -4.31
CA ILE A 56 -0.23 -15.10 -3.79
C ILE A 56 0.02 -16.33 -4.67
N PRO A 57 -1.01 -17.14 -5.03
CA PRO A 57 -0.83 -18.23 -5.99
C PRO A 57 -0.19 -17.75 -7.31
N LEU A 58 -0.65 -16.62 -7.86
CA LEU A 58 -0.08 -16.09 -9.10
C LEU A 58 1.38 -15.69 -8.94
N ALA A 59 1.72 -14.91 -7.89
CA ALA A 59 3.09 -14.51 -7.60
C ALA A 59 4.01 -15.73 -7.40
N ASN A 60 3.55 -16.75 -6.68
CA ASN A 60 4.29 -17.99 -6.48
C ASN A 60 4.41 -18.81 -7.77
N GLY A 61 3.41 -18.76 -8.65
CA GLY A 61 3.50 -19.37 -9.99
C GLY A 61 4.55 -18.69 -10.87
N VAL A 62 4.63 -17.35 -10.80
CA VAL A 62 5.72 -16.59 -11.45
C VAL A 62 7.08 -17.00 -10.88
N ALA A 63 7.20 -17.12 -9.56
CA ALA A 63 8.42 -17.60 -8.90
C ALA A 63 8.77 -19.04 -9.32
N HIS A 64 7.76 -19.91 -9.44
CA HIS A 64 7.96 -21.28 -9.93
C HIS A 64 8.61 -21.31 -11.32
N VAL A 65 8.09 -20.50 -12.25
CA VAL A 65 8.67 -20.42 -13.62
C VAL A 65 10.11 -19.92 -13.56
N ILE A 66 10.39 -18.88 -12.79
CA ILE A 66 11.73 -18.31 -12.63
C ILE A 66 12.70 -19.36 -12.11
N LEU A 67 12.32 -20.12 -11.08
CA LEU A 67 13.14 -21.15 -10.46
C LEU A 67 13.31 -22.39 -11.37
N ARG A 68 12.23 -22.83 -12.02
CA ARG A 68 12.26 -23.96 -12.96
C ARG A 68 13.18 -23.68 -14.14
N ASP A 69 13.14 -22.46 -14.66
CA ASP A 69 13.92 -22.06 -15.84
C ASP A 69 15.33 -21.56 -15.48
N GLY A 70 15.72 -21.55 -14.18
CA GLY A 70 17.04 -21.12 -13.70
C GLY A 70 17.33 -19.63 -13.93
N LEU A 71 16.30 -18.79 -13.82
CA LEU A 71 16.36 -17.35 -14.10
C LEU A 71 16.55 -16.50 -12.84
N GLU A 72 16.69 -17.11 -11.68
CA GLU A 72 16.94 -16.41 -10.43
C GLU A 72 18.35 -15.77 -10.39
N ASN A 73 18.48 -14.64 -9.69
CA ASN A 73 19.76 -13.97 -9.52
C ASN A 73 20.52 -14.53 -8.32
N ARG A 74 21.30 -15.61 -8.53
CA ARG A 74 22.05 -16.32 -7.49
C ARG A 74 22.98 -15.41 -6.70
N ALA A 75 23.74 -14.56 -7.39
CA ALA A 75 24.71 -13.67 -6.75
C ALA A 75 24.02 -12.64 -5.83
N PHE A 76 22.84 -12.16 -6.20
CA PHE A 76 22.06 -11.29 -5.34
C PHE A 76 21.49 -12.05 -4.13
N ILE A 77 20.92 -13.23 -4.37
CA ILE A 77 20.31 -14.08 -3.34
C ILE A 77 21.32 -14.42 -2.25
N GLU A 78 22.50 -14.90 -2.62
CA GLU A 78 23.57 -15.27 -1.68
C GLU A 78 24.07 -14.11 -0.82
N ARG A 79 24.11 -12.92 -1.42
CA ARG A 79 24.62 -11.72 -0.72
C ARG A 79 23.58 -11.04 0.16
N ALA A 80 22.32 -11.03 -0.22
CA ALA A 80 21.32 -10.08 0.28
C ALA A 80 20.02 -10.71 0.80
N THR A 81 19.92 -12.03 0.83
CA THR A 81 18.71 -12.72 1.29
C THR A 81 19.02 -13.84 2.26
N SER A 82 17.99 -14.33 2.94
CA SER A 82 18.02 -15.51 3.79
C SER A 82 16.86 -16.44 3.48
N GLY A 83 16.94 -17.72 3.84
CA GLY A 83 15.84 -18.68 3.70
C GLY A 83 15.57 -19.16 2.27
N PHE A 84 16.43 -18.87 1.30
CA PHE A 84 16.21 -19.17 -0.13
C PHE A 84 15.96 -20.66 -0.38
N ALA A 85 16.70 -21.57 0.24
CA ALA A 85 16.53 -23.02 0.00
C ALA A 85 15.12 -23.49 0.37
N ALA A 86 14.64 -23.11 1.56
CA ALA A 86 13.29 -23.45 2.00
C ALA A 86 12.20 -22.82 1.10
N TYR A 87 12.39 -21.56 0.70
CA TYR A 87 11.49 -20.89 -0.24
C TYR A 87 11.42 -21.61 -1.58
N ARG A 88 12.58 -21.88 -2.19
CA ARG A 88 12.66 -22.60 -3.48
C ARG A 88 11.94 -23.94 -3.42
N ASP A 89 12.26 -24.76 -2.38
CA ASP A 89 11.69 -26.09 -2.26
C ASP A 89 10.17 -26.04 -2.06
N HIS A 90 9.70 -25.07 -1.28
CA HIS A 90 8.27 -24.82 -1.09
C HIS A 90 7.56 -24.41 -2.41
N ILE A 91 8.14 -23.47 -3.15
CA ILE A 91 7.55 -23.00 -4.43
C ILE A 91 7.49 -24.11 -5.46
N LEU A 92 8.59 -24.84 -5.66
CA LEU A 92 8.63 -25.90 -6.66
C LEU A 92 7.68 -27.07 -6.33
N ALA A 93 7.51 -27.40 -5.06
CA ALA A 93 6.63 -28.48 -4.63
C ALA A 93 5.13 -28.10 -4.66
N ASN A 94 4.79 -26.84 -4.30
CA ASN A 94 3.41 -26.48 -4.01
C ASN A 94 2.74 -25.60 -5.07
N TYR A 95 3.49 -25.00 -6.00
CA TYR A 95 2.93 -24.09 -7.01
C TYR A 95 3.27 -24.50 -8.44
N PRO A 96 3.02 -25.78 -8.85
CA PRO A 96 3.20 -26.18 -10.25
C PRO A 96 2.25 -25.36 -11.12
N LEU A 97 2.73 -24.98 -12.30
CA LEU A 97 2.08 -23.95 -13.13
C LEU A 97 0.65 -24.31 -13.59
N ASP A 98 0.39 -25.59 -13.81
CA ASP A 98 -0.95 -26.08 -14.16
C ASP A 98 -1.96 -25.88 -13.01
N ARG A 99 -1.53 -26.08 -11.76
CA ARG A 99 -2.33 -25.78 -10.57
C ARG A 99 -2.60 -24.27 -10.48
N VAL A 100 -1.54 -23.46 -10.59
CA VAL A 100 -1.66 -21.99 -10.52
C VAL A 100 -2.60 -21.48 -11.60
N ALA A 101 -2.49 -21.96 -12.84
CA ALA A 101 -3.36 -21.53 -13.93
C ALA A 101 -4.84 -21.88 -13.65
N ARG A 102 -5.13 -23.05 -13.09
CA ARG A 102 -6.51 -23.42 -12.70
C ARG A 102 -7.03 -22.57 -11.55
N GLU A 103 -6.21 -22.29 -10.54
CA GLU A 103 -6.59 -21.55 -9.35
C GLU A 103 -6.80 -20.06 -9.65
N THR A 104 -5.93 -19.47 -10.45
CA THR A 104 -5.97 -18.04 -10.78
C THR A 104 -6.87 -17.72 -11.97
N GLY A 105 -7.18 -18.69 -12.81
CA GLY A 105 -7.85 -18.47 -14.09
C GLY A 105 -6.95 -17.85 -15.17
N VAL A 106 -5.67 -17.62 -14.89
CA VAL A 106 -4.73 -17.03 -15.85
C VAL A 106 -4.05 -18.15 -16.66
N PRO A 107 -4.03 -18.08 -17.99
CA PRO A 107 -3.38 -19.09 -18.82
C PRO A 107 -1.89 -19.26 -18.45
N ALA A 108 -1.44 -20.52 -18.34
CA ALA A 108 -0.05 -20.86 -18.02
C ALA A 108 0.96 -20.17 -18.94
N THR A 109 0.66 -20.07 -20.23
CA THR A 109 1.51 -19.41 -21.23
C THR A 109 1.69 -17.92 -20.96
N THR A 110 0.65 -17.25 -20.46
CA THR A 110 0.71 -15.82 -20.10
C THR A 110 1.55 -15.61 -18.84
N ILE A 111 1.40 -16.49 -17.84
CA ILE A 111 2.23 -16.49 -16.63
C ILE A 111 3.70 -16.69 -17.00
N GLU A 112 3.99 -17.67 -17.86
CA GLU A 112 5.36 -17.95 -18.33
C GLU A 112 5.99 -16.77 -19.07
N ALA A 113 5.24 -16.15 -19.98
CA ALA A 113 5.73 -15.00 -20.74
C ALA A 113 6.11 -13.85 -19.79
N MET A 114 5.20 -13.47 -18.88
CA MET A 114 5.47 -12.41 -17.91
C MET A 114 6.64 -12.75 -16.98
N ALA A 115 6.71 -13.98 -16.47
CA ALA A 115 7.78 -14.41 -15.58
C ALA A 115 9.16 -14.32 -16.23
N ARG A 116 9.28 -14.81 -17.48
CA ARG A 116 10.53 -14.75 -18.24
C ARG A 116 10.92 -13.34 -18.60
N ASP A 117 9.97 -12.51 -19.02
CA ASP A 117 10.22 -11.11 -19.34
C ASP A 117 10.67 -10.32 -18.11
N TYR A 118 10.01 -10.53 -16.97
CA TYR A 118 10.38 -9.91 -15.70
C TYR A 118 11.79 -10.32 -15.25
N ALA A 119 12.08 -11.63 -15.25
CA ALA A 119 13.36 -12.14 -14.76
C ALA A 119 14.55 -11.77 -15.67
N ARG A 120 14.35 -11.76 -17.00
CA ARG A 120 15.40 -11.45 -17.97
C ARG A 120 15.64 -9.96 -18.21
N ALA A 121 14.73 -9.11 -17.73
CA ALA A 121 14.88 -7.68 -17.92
C ALA A 121 16.13 -7.15 -17.23
N ASP A 122 16.88 -6.27 -17.90
CA ASP A 122 17.95 -5.52 -17.24
C ASP A 122 17.40 -4.70 -16.07
N ARG A 123 16.24 -4.09 -16.26
CA ARG A 123 15.53 -3.29 -15.25
C ARG A 123 14.06 -3.65 -15.23
N ALA A 124 13.57 -3.96 -14.05
CA ALA A 124 12.16 -4.22 -13.84
C ALA A 124 11.65 -3.64 -12.53
N MET A 125 10.40 -3.23 -12.51
CA MET A 125 9.72 -2.78 -11.31
C MET A 125 8.37 -3.46 -11.15
N ILE A 126 7.97 -3.65 -9.91
CA ILE A 126 6.60 -4.00 -9.52
C ILE A 126 6.01 -2.80 -8.82
N ALA A 127 4.88 -2.30 -9.32
CA ALA A 127 4.13 -1.25 -8.66
C ALA A 127 2.70 -1.74 -8.40
N TRP A 128 2.15 -1.39 -7.24
CA TRP A 128 0.81 -1.82 -6.84
C TRP A 128 0.06 -0.72 -6.11
N THR A 129 -1.26 -0.90 -5.99
CA THR A 129 -2.14 -0.07 -5.17
C THR A 129 -3.04 -0.95 -4.29
N LEU A 130 -4.24 -0.49 -4.03
CA LEU A 130 -5.21 -1.11 -3.12
C LEU A 130 -5.65 -2.52 -3.54
N GLY A 131 -5.55 -2.88 -4.83
CA GLY A 131 -5.83 -4.24 -5.29
C GLY A 131 -4.92 -5.32 -4.68
N ILE A 132 -3.80 -4.92 -4.07
CA ILE A 132 -2.92 -5.80 -3.29
C ILE A 132 -3.14 -5.63 -1.79
N THR A 133 -3.42 -4.43 -1.33
CA THR A 133 -3.39 -4.09 0.10
C THR A 133 -4.76 -4.08 0.77
N GLU A 134 -5.86 -4.08 0.03
CA GLU A 134 -7.22 -4.19 0.58
C GLU A 134 -7.74 -5.64 0.58
N HIS A 135 -6.97 -6.52 1.18
CA HIS A 135 -7.31 -7.92 1.39
C HIS A 135 -7.06 -8.31 2.85
N HIS A 136 -7.76 -9.35 3.34
CA HIS A 136 -7.54 -9.88 4.69
C HIS A 136 -6.10 -10.41 4.89
N ASN A 137 -5.44 -10.80 3.81
CA ASN A 137 -4.06 -11.30 3.75
C ASN A 137 -3.10 -10.31 3.04
N ALA A 138 -3.39 -9.02 3.12
CA ALA A 138 -2.66 -7.95 2.40
C ALA A 138 -1.15 -7.96 2.65
N VAL A 139 -0.72 -8.24 3.87
CA VAL A 139 0.71 -8.32 4.22
C VAL A 139 1.38 -9.45 3.43
N ASP A 140 0.77 -10.63 3.36
CA ASP A 140 1.30 -11.78 2.62
C ASP A 140 1.30 -11.53 1.11
N ASN A 141 0.30 -10.82 0.58
CA ASN A 141 0.29 -10.36 -0.81
C ASN A 141 1.53 -9.51 -1.10
N VAL A 142 1.81 -8.49 -0.28
CA VAL A 142 3.00 -7.63 -0.44
C VAL A 142 4.29 -8.43 -0.30
N LEU A 143 4.39 -9.34 0.69
CA LEU A 143 5.56 -10.20 0.88
C LEU A 143 5.82 -11.11 -0.33
N SER A 144 4.77 -11.61 -0.98
CA SER A 144 4.92 -12.41 -2.19
C SER A 144 5.52 -11.61 -3.36
N LEU A 145 5.13 -10.34 -3.53
CA LEU A 145 5.74 -9.45 -4.51
C LEU A 145 7.19 -9.08 -4.16
N ILE A 146 7.48 -8.88 -2.87
CA ILE A 146 8.85 -8.66 -2.39
C ILE A 146 9.73 -9.86 -2.73
N ASN A 147 9.24 -11.08 -2.50
CA ASN A 147 9.97 -12.30 -2.84
C ASN A 147 10.32 -12.40 -4.32
N LEU A 148 9.44 -11.96 -5.24
CA LEU A 148 9.76 -11.91 -6.68
C LEU A 148 10.92 -10.95 -6.97
N ALA A 149 10.93 -9.77 -6.36
CA ALA A 149 12.00 -8.79 -6.54
C ALA A 149 13.33 -9.27 -5.94
N LEU A 150 13.29 -9.94 -4.78
CA LEU A 150 14.46 -10.55 -4.16
C LEU A 150 15.01 -11.72 -4.99
N LEU A 151 14.13 -12.55 -5.53
CA LEU A 151 14.49 -13.70 -6.36
C LEU A 151 15.27 -13.29 -7.61
N THR A 152 14.92 -12.15 -8.21
CA THR A 152 15.51 -11.63 -9.45
C THR A 152 16.54 -10.54 -9.26
N GLY A 153 16.69 -10.00 -8.04
CA GLY A 153 17.57 -8.88 -7.74
C GLY A 153 17.08 -7.54 -8.31
N HIS A 154 15.79 -7.43 -8.61
CA HIS A 154 15.17 -6.18 -9.07
C HIS A 154 14.86 -5.22 -7.93
N VAL A 155 15.83 -4.98 -7.06
CA VAL A 155 15.73 -4.08 -5.91
C VAL A 155 17.10 -3.45 -5.62
N GLY A 156 17.08 -2.24 -5.05
CA GLY A 156 18.31 -1.55 -4.63
C GLY A 156 19.20 -1.03 -5.76
N ARG A 157 18.68 -0.89 -6.99
CA ARG A 157 19.38 -0.32 -8.13
C ARG A 157 18.50 0.60 -8.95
N TRP A 158 19.10 1.50 -9.69
CA TRP A 158 18.39 2.47 -10.52
C TRP A 158 17.49 1.81 -11.56
N GLY A 159 16.24 2.27 -11.63
CA GLY A 159 15.24 1.80 -12.59
C GLY A 159 14.65 0.43 -12.27
N SER A 160 14.91 -0.10 -11.08
CA SER A 160 14.30 -1.34 -10.57
C SER A 160 13.77 -1.13 -9.16
N GLY A 161 12.75 -1.87 -8.76
CA GLY A 161 12.27 -1.83 -7.39
C GLY A 161 10.82 -2.23 -7.20
N LEU A 162 10.43 -2.03 -5.96
CA LEU A 162 9.10 -2.24 -5.43
C LEU A 162 8.50 -0.88 -5.11
N ASN A 163 7.36 -0.56 -5.72
CA ASN A 163 6.77 0.76 -5.67
C ASN A 163 5.29 0.70 -5.25
N PRO A 164 5.01 0.77 -3.94
CA PRO A 164 3.64 0.99 -3.49
C PRO A 164 3.21 2.41 -3.91
N LEU A 165 2.25 2.50 -4.82
CA LEU A 165 1.71 3.78 -5.28
C LEU A 165 0.67 4.25 -4.27
N ARG A 166 1.00 5.27 -3.49
CA ARG A 166 0.13 5.81 -2.46
C ARG A 166 -1.01 6.62 -3.07
N GLY A 167 -2.21 6.54 -2.49
CA GLY A 167 -3.40 7.22 -2.98
C GLY A 167 -3.48 8.68 -2.53
N GLN A 168 -3.31 8.92 -1.23
CA GLN A 168 -3.46 10.24 -0.65
C GLN A 168 -2.18 11.05 -0.75
N ASN A 169 -2.32 12.37 -0.84
CA ASN A 169 -1.20 13.28 -0.76
C ASN A 169 -0.55 13.19 0.63
N ASN A 170 0.79 13.12 0.65
CA ASN A 170 1.59 13.12 1.88
C ASN A 170 1.35 11.94 2.84
N VAL A 171 0.89 10.79 2.38
CA VAL A 171 0.77 9.56 3.21
C VAL A 171 2.12 9.21 3.84
N GLN A 172 3.21 9.32 3.08
CA GLN A 172 4.56 9.07 3.59
C GLN A 172 4.93 10.06 4.69
N GLY A 173 4.70 11.35 4.48
CA GLY A 173 4.99 12.39 5.47
C GLY A 173 4.13 12.25 6.74
N GLY A 174 2.87 11.87 6.61
CA GLY A 174 2.02 11.54 7.75
C GLY A 174 2.61 10.41 8.61
N GLY A 175 3.05 9.32 7.98
CA GLY A 175 3.74 8.23 8.67
C GLY A 175 5.06 8.66 9.31
N ASP A 176 5.88 9.46 8.60
CA ASP A 176 7.14 10.00 9.12
C ASP A 176 6.93 10.91 10.35
N MET A 177 5.78 11.57 10.42
CA MET A 177 5.40 12.44 11.56
C MET A 177 4.66 11.70 12.69
N GLY A 178 4.53 10.39 12.59
CA GLY A 178 3.95 9.55 13.64
C GLY A 178 2.43 9.40 13.60
N ALA A 179 1.78 9.72 12.48
CA ALA A 179 0.34 9.46 12.28
C ALA A 179 0.07 7.98 12.02
N LEU A 180 0.62 7.11 12.86
CA LEU A 180 0.46 5.66 12.85
C LEU A 180 0.35 5.17 14.30
N PRO A 181 -0.45 4.12 14.57
CA PRO A 181 -0.73 3.69 15.94
C PRO A 181 0.50 3.19 16.72
N HIS A 182 1.57 2.83 16.03
CA HIS A 182 2.77 2.23 16.60
C HIS A 182 4.05 3.08 16.41
N LYS A 183 3.93 4.29 15.81
CA LYS A 183 5.08 5.14 15.50
C LYS A 183 5.02 6.51 16.18
N LEU A 184 6.18 6.98 16.58
CA LEU A 184 6.48 8.34 16.96
C LEU A 184 7.12 9.11 15.79
N VAL A 185 7.30 10.41 15.94
CA VAL A 185 7.95 11.26 14.93
C VAL A 185 9.31 10.71 14.51
N GLY A 186 9.58 10.73 13.21
CA GLY A 186 10.77 10.12 12.63
C GLY A 186 10.68 8.61 12.49
N PHE A 187 9.46 8.07 12.45
CA PHE A 187 9.15 6.66 12.26
C PHE A 187 9.74 5.73 13.36
N GLN A 188 9.91 6.28 14.56
CA GLN A 188 10.45 5.56 15.72
C GLN A 188 9.34 4.75 16.39
N ASP A 189 9.66 3.55 16.89
CA ASP A 189 8.66 2.68 17.52
C ASP A 189 8.25 3.22 18.91
N VAL A 190 6.94 3.28 19.17
CA VAL A 190 6.40 3.71 20.46
C VAL A 190 6.76 2.70 21.59
N GLU A 191 6.97 1.44 21.24
CA GLU A 191 7.36 0.39 22.20
C GLU A 191 8.85 0.40 22.53
N ASP A 192 9.69 1.09 21.74
CA ASP A 192 11.09 1.31 22.07
C ASP A 192 11.21 2.29 23.26
N PRO A 193 11.71 1.83 24.42
CA PRO A 193 11.82 2.68 25.62
C PRO A 193 12.76 3.87 25.43
N VAL A 194 13.76 3.79 24.57
CA VAL A 194 14.71 4.88 24.31
C VAL A 194 14.01 5.97 23.46
N ALA A 195 13.31 5.58 22.42
CA ALA A 195 12.53 6.52 21.61
C ALA A 195 11.44 7.16 22.45
N ARG A 196 10.69 6.40 23.24
CA ARG A 196 9.63 6.92 24.11
C ARG A 196 10.16 7.92 25.12
N ALA A 197 11.18 7.59 25.88
CA ALA A 197 11.77 8.50 26.87
C ALA A 197 12.24 9.85 26.27
N LYS A 198 12.73 9.84 25.03
CA LYS A 198 13.11 11.05 24.29
C LYS A 198 11.91 11.95 24.08
N PHE A 199 10.76 11.41 23.64
CA PHE A 199 9.55 12.20 23.37
C PHE A 199 8.80 12.56 24.64
N GLU A 200 8.78 11.73 25.67
CA GLU A 200 8.24 12.06 27.00
C GLU A 200 8.95 13.28 27.58
N LYS A 201 10.27 13.31 27.49
CA LYS A 201 11.05 14.49 27.89
C LYS A 201 10.74 15.72 27.05
N LEU A 202 10.59 15.56 25.74
CA LEU A 202 10.34 16.68 24.81
C LEU A 202 8.94 17.26 25.00
N TRP A 203 7.94 16.42 25.17
CA TRP A 203 6.53 16.82 25.28
C TRP A 203 6.09 17.09 26.73
N GLY A 204 6.88 16.67 27.72
CA GLY A 204 6.56 16.83 29.12
C GLY A 204 5.37 15.99 29.61
N ALA A 205 5.09 14.88 28.91
CA ALA A 205 3.97 14.00 29.20
C ALA A 205 4.35 12.54 29.00
N PRO A 206 3.78 11.61 29.79
CA PRO A 206 4.00 10.20 29.62
C PRO A 206 3.35 9.69 28.31
N ILE A 207 4.01 8.76 27.64
CA ILE A 207 3.51 8.10 26.43
C ILE A 207 3.18 6.64 26.76
N PRO A 208 1.99 6.14 26.37
CA PRO A 208 1.65 4.73 26.56
C PRO A 208 2.72 3.80 25.95
N PRO A 209 3.16 2.76 26.67
CA PRO A 209 4.26 1.89 26.25
C PRO A 209 3.86 0.83 25.23
N LYS A 210 2.66 0.91 24.69
CA LYS A 210 2.11 -0.06 23.72
C LYS A 210 1.60 0.67 22.50
N ALA A 211 1.66 -0.02 21.36
CA ALA A 211 1.03 0.44 20.13
C ALA A 211 -0.48 0.67 20.33
N GLY A 212 -1.01 1.70 19.69
CA GLY A 212 -2.46 1.92 19.58
C GLY A 212 -3.12 0.89 18.65
N TRP A 213 -4.43 0.92 18.58
CA TRP A 213 -5.20 0.03 17.71
C TRP A 213 -5.11 0.48 16.24
N HIS A 214 -5.10 -0.50 15.35
CA HIS A 214 -5.38 -0.27 13.93
C HIS A 214 -6.87 0.00 13.72
N LEU A 215 -7.24 0.56 12.57
CA LEU A 215 -8.62 0.95 12.26
C LEU A 215 -9.64 -0.17 12.55
N THR A 216 -9.42 -1.37 12.03
CA THR A 216 -10.30 -2.52 12.26
C THR A 216 -10.40 -2.93 13.73
N ASP A 217 -9.33 -2.77 14.51
CA ASP A 217 -9.35 -3.07 15.94
C ASP A 217 -10.06 -1.98 16.75
N MET A 218 -10.04 -0.72 16.27
CA MET A 218 -10.87 0.36 16.84
C MET A 218 -12.36 0.03 16.74
N PHE A 219 -12.84 -0.40 15.56
CA PHE A 219 -14.25 -0.81 15.39
C PHE A 219 -14.61 -2.01 16.27
N ARG A 220 -13.75 -3.01 16.36
CA ARG A 220 -13.94 -4.13 17.29
C ARG A 220 -13.94 -3.70 18.76
N ALA A 221 -13.13 -2.70 19.12
CA ALA A 221 -13.13 -2.14 20.46
C ALA A 221 -14.41 -1.35 20.77
N MET A 222 -15.00 -0.66 19.78
CA MET A 222 -16.32 -0.06 19.89
C MET A 222 -17.41 -1.12 20.16
N GLU A 223 -17.39 -2.24 19.42
CA GLU A 223 -18.33 -3.38 19.64
C GLU A 223 -18.27 -3.91 21.08
N ARG A 224 -17.08 -3.92 21.69
CA ARG A 224 -16.88 -4.37 23.06
C ARG A 224 -17.10 -3.29 24.12
N GLY A 225 -17.41 -2.05 23.70
CA GLY A 225 -17.52 -0.90 24.61
C GLY A 225 -16.18 -0.46 25.25
N GLU A 226 -15.06 -0.88 24.68
CA GLU A 226 -13.72 -0.50 25.14
C GLU A 226 -13.27 0.84 24.56
N LEU A 227 -13.74 1.22 23.37
CA LEU A 227 -13.55 2.51 22.75
C LEU A 227 -14.88 3.27 22.78
N THR A 228 -14.96 4.30 23.62
CA THR A 228 -16.17 5.08 23.85
C THR A 228 -16.11 6.48 23.27
N SER A 229 -14.94 6.96 22.89
CA SER A 229 -14.74 8.28 22.32
C SER A 229 -13.80 8.24 21.12
N LEU A 230 -14.11 9.02 20.08
CA LEU A 230 -13.31 9.07 18.86
C LEU A 230 -13.17 10.51 18.35
N TYR A 231 -11.96 10.85 17.89
CA TYR A 231 -11.71 12.08 17.15
C TYR A 231 -11.30 11.74 15.71
N VAL A 232 -12.15 12.10 14.76
CA VAL A 232 -11.96 11.84 13.32
C VAL A 232 -11.47 13.12 12.64
N ILE A 233 -10.36 13.04 11.91
CA ILE A 233 -9.76 14.18 11.22
C ILE A 233 -9.63 13.87 9.74
N GLY A 234 -10.40 14.56 8.88
CA GLY A 234 -10.32 14.46 7.43
C GLY A 234 -10.66 13.06 6.87
N GLU A 235 -11.55 12.34 7.52
CA GLU A 235 -11.97 10.98 7.15
C GLU A 235 -13.49 10.85 7.31
N ASN A 236 -14.11 9.95 6.54
CA ASN A 236 -15.55 9.74 6.55
C ASN A 236 -15.91 8.25 6.70
N PRO A 237 -15.60 7.61 7.84
CA PRO A 237 -15.79 6.18 8.06
C PRO A 237 -17.23 5.70 7.89
N ALA A 238 -18.27 6.51 8.17
CA ALA A 238 -19.66 6.17 7.89
C ALA A 238 -19.95 5.92 6.40
N GLN A 239 -19.02 6.30 5.50
CA GLN A 239 -19.14 6.09 4.05
C GLN A 239 -18.01 5.25 3.47
N SER A 240 -16.80 5.30 4.03
CA SER A 240 -15.61 4.65 3.46
C SER A 240 -15.41 3.23 3.96
N GLU A 241 -15.97 2.86 5.11
CA GLU A 241 -15.84 1.50 5.63
C GLU A 241 -16.60 0.47 4.76
N ALA A 242 -16.04 -0.74 4.66
CA ALA A 242 -16.58 -1.81 3.83
C ALA A 242 -17.99 -2.23 4.26
N ASP A 243 -18.26 -2.30 5.58
CA ASP A 243 -19.59 -2.46 6.17
C ASP A 243 -20.08 -1.11 6.72
N GLY A 244 -20.49 -0.23 5.82
CA GLY A 244 -20.94 1.12 6.18
C GLY A 244 -22.14 1.17 7.14
N LYS A 245 -23.03 0.16 7.13
CA LYS A 245 -24.14 0.10 8.10
C LYS A 245 -23.64 -0.21 9.49
N HIS A 246 -22.76 -1.18 9.62
CA HIS A 246 -22.14 -1.54 10.88
C HIS A 246 -21.30 -0.40 11.45
N ALA A 247 -20.46 0.20 10.61
CA ALA A 247 -19.65 1.36 10.99
C ALA A 247 -20.52 2.54 11.49
N THR A 248 -21.58 2.88 10.77
CA THR A 248 -22.52 3.93 11.18
C THR A 248 -23.14 3.61 12.53
N HIS A 249 -23.63 2.38 12.72
CA HIS A 249 -24.22 1.94 13.99
C HIS A 249 -23.22 2.10 15.16
N LEU A 250 -21.97 1.70 14.99
CA LEU A 250 -20.95 1.83 16.04
C LEU A 250 -20.63 3.30 16.36
N LEU A 251 -20.54 4.15 15.35
CA LEU A 251 -20.28 5.59 15.52
C LEU A 251 -21.43 6.29 16.26
N GLU A 252 -22.69 5.92 15.98
CA GLU A 252 -23.89 6.44 16.67
C GLU A 252 -23.94 6.07 18.16
N HIS A 253 -23.23 5.02 18.58
CA HIS A 253 -23.23 4.53 19.96
C HIS A 253 -21.99 4.95 20.77
N LEU A 254 -21.11 5.77 20.21
CA LEU A 254 -20.02 6.37 20.96
C LEU A 254 -20.56 7.35 22.00
N GLU A 255 -19.94 7.42 23.15
CA GLU A 255 -20.24 8.42 24.19
C GLU A 255 -19.83 9.84 23.74
N HIS A 256 -18.79 9.93 22.88
CA HIS A 256 -18.31 11.22 22.38
C HIS A 256 -17.61 11.06 21.02
N LEU A 257 -18.14 11.71 20.00
CA LEU A 257 -17.59 11.76 18.65
C LEU A 257 -17.28 13.20 18.25
N VAL A 258 -16.01 13.48 18.00
CA VAL A 258 -15.54 14.75 17.44
C VAL A 258 -15.11 14.52 15.99
N VAL A 259 -15.59 15.34 15.06
CA VAL A 259 -15.19 15.29 13.65
C VAL A 259 -14.64 16.63 13.19
N GLN A 260 -13.45 16.62 12.61
CA GLN A 260 -12.85 17.79 11.96
C GLN A 260 -12.73 17.51 10.45
N ASP A 261 -13.47 18.26 9.64
CA ASP A 261 -13.48 18.08 8.18
C ASP A 261 -13.75 19.41 7.47
N ILE A 262 -13.44 19.47 6.17
CA ILE A 262 -13.77 20.61 5.31
C ILE A 262 -15.22 20.58 4.84
N PHE A 263 -15.89 19.42 4.93
CA PHE A 263 -17.28 19.22 4.57
C PHE A 263 -18.07 18.64 5.74
N LEU A 264 -19.36 18.91 5.78
CA LEU A 264 -20.29 18.21 6.65
C LEU A 264 -20.57 16.81 6.04
N THR A 265 -19.71 15.86 6.39
CA THR A 265 -19.78 14.48 5.91
C THR A 265 -20.83 13.68 6.67
N LYS A 266 -21.16 12.47 6.19
CA LYS A 266 -22.05 11.55 6.92
C LYS A 266 -21.54 11.23 8.33
N THR A 267 -20.24 11.14 8.51
CA THR A 267 -19.64 10.95 9.84
C THR A 267 -19.79 12.20 10.68
N ALA A 268 -19.63 13.39 10.09
CA ALA A 268 -19.82 14.66 10.81
C ALA A 268 -21.28 14.89 11.23
N GLU A 269 -22.25 14.38 10.48
CA GLU A 269 -23.69 14.44 10.85
C GLU A 269 -24.00 13.61 12.10
N LEU A 270 -23.16 12.64 12.47
CA LEU A 270 -23.29 11.80 13.66
C LEU A 270 -22.56 12.38 14.87
N ALA A 271 -21.72 13.41 14.67
CA ALA A 271 -20.80 13.89 15.69
C ALA A 271 -21.46 14.78 16.75
N ASP A 272 -20.99 14.68 18.00
CA ASP A 272 -21.36 15.62 19.07
C ASP A 272 -20.73 17.00 18.86
N VAL A 273 -19.52 17.02 18.26
CA VAL A 273 -18.79 18.26 17.96
C VAL A 273 -18.22 18.17 16.55
N VAL A 274 -18.51 19.20 15.73
CA VAL A 274 -17.93 19.35 14.39
C VAL A 274 -17.01 20.58 14.39
N LEU A 275 -15.77 20.39 13.98
CA LEU A 275 -14.77 21.43 13.83
C LEU A 275 -14.49 21.67 12.35
N PRO A 276 -14.65 22.88 11.82
CA PRO A 276 -14.29 23.17 10.44
C PRO A 276 -12.77 23.10 10.25
N ALA A 277 -12.36 22.48 9.13
CA ALA A 277 -10.96 22.37 8.76
C ALA A 277 -10.62 23.22 7.53
N THR A 278 -9.34 23.49 7.33
CA THR A 278 -8.81 24.11 6.11
C THR A 278 -8.28 23.08 5.13
N ALA A 279 -8.22 23.44 3.84
CA ALA A 279 -7.55 22.63 2.82
C ALA A 279 -6.02 22.72 3.04
N SER A 280 -5.43 21.65 3.56
CA SER A 280 -4.07 21.63 4.13
C SER A 280 -2.96 22.04 3.17
N PHE A 281 -3.10 21.80 1.86
CA PHE A 281 -2.06 22.10 0.86
C PHE A 281 -2.24 23.45 0.15
N ALA A 282 -3.30 24.18 0.45
CA ALA A 282 -3.56 25.50 -0.14
C ALA A 282 -3.73 26.60 0.92
N GLU A 283 -4.36 26.31 2.05
CA GLU A 283 -4.80 27.25 3.06
C GLU A 283 -3.94 27.21 4.35
N ALA A 284 -3.09 26.19 4.49
CA ALA A 284 -2.20 26.03 5.62
C ALA A 284 -0.74 25.88 5.19
N GLU A 285 0.18 26.06 6.14
CA GLU A 285 1.60 25.74 5.95
C GLU A 285 1.92 24.40 6.58
N GLY A 286 2.93 23.71 6.01
CA GLY A 286 3.38 22.42 6.52
C GLY A 286 4.50 21.86 5.67
N THR A 287 4.66 20.54 5.75
CA THR A 287 5.64 19.81 4.92
C THR A 287 4.99 18.61 4.25
N VAL A 288 5.50 18.26 3.08
CA VAL A 288 5.14 17.04 2.35
C VAL A 288 6.40 16.26 2.00
N THR A 289 6.32 14.94 2.06
CA THR A 289 7.38 14.05 1.57
C THR A 289 6.98 13.51 0.20
N ASN A 290 7.78 13.82 -0.83
CA ASN A 290 7.47 13.41 -2.21
C ASN A 290 8.02 12.01 -2.53
N SER A 291 7.76 11.53 -3.75
CA SER A 291 8.19 10.21 -4.24
C SER A 291 9.72 10.03 -4.33
N GLU A 292 10.48 11.12 -4.32
CA GLU A 292 11.95 11.11 -4.27
C GLU A 292 12.50 11.13 -2.83
N ARG A 293 11.63 11.00 -1.83
CA ARG A 293 11.96 11.10 -0.39
C ARG A 293 12.53 12.47 0.01
N ARG A 294 12.08 13.53 -0.67
CA ARG A 294 12.38 14.90 -0.28
C ARG A 294 11.27 15.46 0.58
N VAL A 295 11.62 16.01 1.72
CA VAL A 295 10.74 16.85 2.54
C VAL A 295 10.71 18.24 1.94
N GLN A 296 9.53 18.70 1.54
CA GLN A 296 9.31 19.98 0.88
C GLN A 296 8.34 20.82 1.72
N ARG A 297 8.64 22.11 1.85
CA ARG A 297 7.73 23.04 2.54
C ARG A 297 6.55 23.38 1.63
N VAL A 298 5.34 23.24 2.18
CA VAL A 298 4.11 23.78 1.61
C VAL A 298 3.89 25.16 2.20
N ARG A 299 3.67 26.14 1.36
CA ARG A 299 3.34 27.52 1.76
C ARG A 299 1.86 27.78 1.50
N ARG A 300 1.23 28.51 2.37
CA ARG A 300 -0.15 28.95 2.17
C ARG A 300 -0.27 29.74 0.86
N ALA A 301 -1.13 29.30 -0.03
CA ALA A 301 -1.40 29.93 -1.32
C ALA A 301 -2.67 30.79 -1.30
N VAL A 302 -3.67 30.39 -0.50
CA VAL A 302 -4.98 31.03 -0.39
C VAL A 302 -5.30 31.24 1.09
N ALA A 303 -5.95 32.33 1.43
CA ALA A 303 -6.47 32.51 2.79
C ALA A 303 -7.64 31.55 3.03
N PRO A 304 -7.72 30.90 4.20
CA PRO A 304 -8.88 30.08 4.52
C PRO A 304 -10.15 30.95 4.56
N PRO A 305 -11.32 30.38 4.24
CA PRO A 305 -12.60 31.05 4.46
C PRO A 305 -12.73 31.47 5.94
N PRO A 306 -13.47 32.54 6.23
CA PRO A 306 -13.80 32.89 7.59
C PRO A 306 -14.75 31.85 8.18
N GLY A 307 -14.49 31.41 9.45
CA GLY A 307 -15.30 30.39 10.15
C GLY A 307 -14.56 29.76 11.30
#